data_400bfa861cfb9133942b0d5aa501894e
#
_entry.id   400bfa861cfb9133942b0d5aa501894e
#
_cell.length_a   1.000
_cell.length_b   1.000
_cell.length_c   1.000
_cell.angle_alpha   90.00
_cell.angle_beta   90.00
_cell.angle_gamma   90.00
#
_symmetry.space_group_name_H-M   'P 1'
#
loop_
_entity.id
_entity.type
_entity.pdbx_description
1 polymer ?
#
loop_
_entity_poly.entity_id
_entity_poly.type
_entity_poly.pdbx_seq_one_letter_code
_entity_poly.pdbx_strand_id
1 'polypeptide(L)'
;MKIPAQYMKTGLKRNGSKTIKIIIMGEKMSKMSKIVETALDKNHREYMDNADKAREHLHERSLEEDEPYKIPKMIYRTKVESKDMFECQMLLFNEVEDCERLVIYLHGGAYVNEIRRPHIIFCDKLAKKVNACVFAPIYPLAPNHTYEETYEIVEKLYMHLLEMNKPIIIMGDSAGGGLSAAFAEYLAVKDLPQPENLILISPWVDITMSGDYDKVEYDPMLGVDGARELGKSWAGDLDPKDYKVSPLFGEVDKLPKTTLFTGTHEIIYPDIVEFYNKLKDNGVDAELNVGEEMTHVYPVYPLVPESKEALQHIVEIILG
;
A
#
# COMPACT_ATOMS: atom_id res chain seq x y z
N MET A 1 -8.54 -5.35 18.34
CA MET A 1 -7.73 -4.96 19.53
C MET A 1 -8.07 -3.52 19.85
N LYS A 2 -8.79 -3.24 20.94
CA LYS A 2 -8.88 -1.82 21.37
C LYS A 2 -7.45 -1.36 21.55
N ILE A 3 -7.05 -0.29 20.85
CA ILE A 3 -5.78 0.38 21.17
C ILE A 3 -5.78 0.55 22.69
N PRO A 4 -4.79 0.04 23.43
CA PRO A 4 -4.77 0.21 24.86
C PRO A 4 -5.00 1.69 25.18
N ALA A 5 -5.88 2.01 26.14
CA ALA A 5 -6.29 3.39 26.46
C ALA A 5 -5.11 4.37 26.69
N GLN A 6 -3.92 3.84 26.92
CA GLN A 6 -2.68 4.59 27.02
C GLN A 6 -2.18 5.20 25.68
N TYR A 7 -2.72 4.75 24.53
CA TYR A 7 -2.37 5.25 23.18
C TYR A 7 -3.49 6.10 22.55
N MET A 8 -4.61 6.29 23.24
CA MET A 8 -5.80 7.00 22.76
C MET A 8 -5.77 8.52 22.93
N LYS A 9 -4.60 9.16 22.95
CA LYS A 9 -4.54 10.63 22.94
C LYS A 9 -3.35 11.07 22.11
N THR A 10 -3.58 11.99 21.19
CA THR A 10 -2.53 12.78 20.55
C THR A 10 -1.53 13.22 21.63
N GLY A 11 -0.39 12.54 21.68
CA GLY A 11 0.59 12.82 22.71
C GLY A 11 1.79 11.90 22.61
N LEU A 12 2.93 12.54 22.40
CA LEU A 12 4.25 11.97 22.63
C LEU A 12 4.29 11.31 24.02
N LYS A 13 4.20 10.00 24.11
CA LYS A 13 4.53 9.28 25.34
C LYS A 13 5.93 8.71 25.21
N ARG A 14 6.81 9.14 26.14
CA ARG A 14 8.14 8.55 26.32
C ARG A 14 8.00 7.31 27.22
N ASN A 15 8.25 6.14 26.65
CA ASN A 15 8.55 4.95 27.42
C ASN A 15 10.03 4.63 27.12
N GLY A 16 10.92 4.99 28.03
CA GLY A 16 12.36 4.94 27.74
C GLY A 16 12.80 5.95 26.65
N SER A 17 13.85 5.67 25.92
CA SER A 17 14.43 6.57 24.91
C SER A 17 13.70 6.59 23.54
N LYS A 18 12.61 5.86 23.37
CA LYS A 18 11.90 5.71 22.08
C LYS A 18 10.59 6.52 22.07
N THR A 19 10.42 7.37 21.08
CA THR A 19 9.19 8.15 20.87
C THR A 19 8.20 7.29 20.04
N ILE A 20 7.05 6.97 20.63
CA ILE A 20 5.93 6.34 19.91
C ILE A 20 5.10 7.45 19.27
N LYS A 21 4.89 7.38 17.95
CA LYS A 21 4.11 8.36 17.19
C LYS A 21 2.91 7.66 16.57
N ILE A 22 1.78 7.66 17.29
CA ILE A 22 0.48 7.19 16.78
C ILE A 22 -0.44 8.39 16.69
N ILE A 23 -1.03 8.61 15.54
CA ILE A 23 -1.97 9.68 15.25
C ILE A 23 -3.33 9.05 14.98
N ILE A 24 -4.36 9.48 15.71
CA ILE A 24 -5.74 9.12 15.42
C ILE A 24 -6.29 10.14 14.42
N MET A 25 -6.67 9.65 13.24
CA MET A 25 -7.22 10.46 12.16
C MET A 25 -8.75 10.45 12.24
N GLY A 26 -9.33 11.63 12.53
CA GLY A 26 -10.78 11.77 12.71
C GLY A 26 -11.29 11.27 14.07
N GLU A 27 -12.41 11.81 14.54
CA GLU A 27 -13.05 11.39 15.81
C GLU A 27 -14.12 10.31 15.59
N LYS A 28 -14.72 10.25 14.40
CA LYS A 28 -15.76 9.28 14.00
C LYS A 28 -15.90 9.26 12.48
N MET A 29 -16.29 8.11 11.97
CA MET A 29 -16.64 7.92 10.57
C MET A 29 -17.69 8.93 10.08
N SER A 30 -17.39 9.65 8.99
CA SER A 30 -18.32 10.59 8.36
C SER A 30 -19.50 9.86 7.72
N LYS A 31 -20.59 10.58 7.42
CA LYS A 31 -21.73 10.02 6.68
C LYS A 31 -21.32 9.48 5.30
N MET A 32 -20.35 10.14 4.64
CA MET A 32 -19.88 9.71 3.34
C MET A 32 -19.08 8.40 3.45
N SER A 33 -18.24 8.26 4.49
CA SER A 33 -17.50 7.03 4.75
C SER A 33 -18.44 5.85 5.02
N LYS A 34 -19.53 6.07 5.78
CA LYS A 34 -20.58 5.04 5.99
C LYS A 34 -21.26 4.62 4.71
N ILE A 35 -21.51 5.56 3.77
CA ILE A 35 -22.07 5.24 2.45
C ILE A 35 -21.09 4.40 1.64
N VAL A 36 -19.79 4.76 1.67
CA VAL A 36 -18.73 4.00 0.98
C VAL A 36 -18.61 2.61 1.59
N GLU A 37 -18.53 2.48 2.91
CA GLU A 37 -18.49 1.19 3.60
C GLU A 37 -19.69 0.31 3.24
N THR A 38 -20.92 0.85 3.29
CA THR A 38 -22.13 0.11 2.88
C THR A 38 -22.07 -0.32 1.41
N ALA A 39 -21.49 0.50 0.54
CA ALA A 39 -21.34 0.14 -0.87
C ALA A 39 -20.26 -0.95 -1.07
N LEU A 40 -19.20 -0.94 -0.29
CA LEU A 40 -18.17 -1.98 -0.29
C LEU A 40 -18.76 -3.32 0.18
N ASP A 41 -19.48 -3.30 1.29
CA ASP A 41 -20.18 -4.47 1.84
C ASP A 41 -21.14 -5.12 0.83
N LYS A 42 -21.98 -4.32 0.18
CA LYS A 42 -22.90 -4.80 -0.88
C LYS A 42 -22.21 -5.38 -2.11
N ASN A 43 -20.96 -4.98 -2.36
CA ASN A 43 -20.14 -5.45 -3.47
C ASN A 43 -19.00 -6.34 -2.98
N HIS A 44 -19.17 -6.91 -1.80
CA HIS A 44 -18.20 -7.82 -1.22
C HIS A 44 -17.92 -9.00 -2.16
N ARG A 45 -16.69 -9.44 -2.18
CA ARG A 45 -16.21 -10.47 -3.09
C ARG A 45 -16.02 -11.77 -2.33
N GLU A 46 -16.87 -12.75 -2.56
CA GLU A 46 -16.83 -14.05 -1.88
C GLU A 46 -15.47 -14.74 -1.96
N TYR A 47 -14.69 -14.48 -3.01
CA TYR A 47 -13.35 -15.04 -3.15
C TYR A 47 -12.34 -14.48 -2.14
N MET A 48 -12.66 -13.40 -1.43
CA MET A 48 -11.80 -12.90 -0.35
C MET A 48 -11.96 -13.71 0.93
N ASP A 49 -13.16 -14.24 1.20
CA ASP A 49 -13.46 -14.98 2.43
C ASP A 49 -13.25 -16.49 2.32
N ASN A 50 -13.39 -17.03 1.11
CA ASN A 50 -13.48 -18.45 0.88
C ASN A 50 -12.35 -18.96 -0.01
N ALA A 51 -11.57 -19.90 0.50
CA ALA A 51 -10.41 -20.47 -0.20
C ALA A 51 -10.78 -21.16 -1.53
N ASP A 52 -11.94 -21.86 -1.59
CA ASP A 52 -12.37 -22.52 -2.83
C ASP A 52 -12.76 -21.48 -3.90
N LYS A 53 -13.46 -20.42 -3.49
CA LYS A 53 -13.80 -19.29 -4.37
C LYS A 53 -12.56 -18.52 -4.82
N ALA A 54 -11.56 -18.38 -3.96
CA ALA A 54 -10.29 -17.76 -4.34
C ALA A 54 -9.58 -18.59 -5.42
N ARG A 55 -9.51 -19.92 -5.26
CA ARG A 55 -8.94 -20.82 -6.28
C ARG A 55 -9.72 -20.81 -7.60
N GLU A 56 -11.05 -20.76 -7.53
CA GLU A 56 -11.91 -20.61 -8.72
C GLU A 56 -11.60 -19.29 -9.44
N HIS A 57 -11.54 -18.18 -8.71
CA HIS A 57 -11.18 -16.87 -9.24
C HIS A 57 -9.77 -16.84 -9.86
N LEU A 58 -8.76 -17.43 -9.20
CA LEU A 58 -7.42 -17.57 -9.75
C LEU A 58 -7.42 -18.39 -11.04
N HIS A 59 -8.20 -19.46 -11.10
CA HIS A 59 -8.32 -20.26 -12.32
C HIS A 59 -8.94 -19.44 -13.46
N GLU A 60 -10.02 -18.69 -13.19
CA GLU A 60 -10.62 -17.78 -14.19
C GLU A 60 -9.60 -16.76 -14.69
N ARG A 61 -8.88 -16.11 -13.78
CA ARG A 61 -7.81 -15.14 -14.11
C ARG A 61 -6.69 -15.76 -14.95
N SER A 62 -6.33 -17.01 -14.71
CA SER A 62 -5.28 -17.70 -15.48
C SER A 62 -5.62 -17.93 -16.95
N LEU A 63 -6.89 -17.82 -17.30
CA LEU A 63 -7.40 -17.98 -18.67
C LEU A 63 -7.51 -16.64 -19.41
N GLU A 64 -7.34 -15.52 -18.70
CA GLU A 64 -7.39 -14.19 -19.31
C GLU A 64 -6.03 -13.86 -19.96
N GLU A 65 -6.09 -13.21 -21.13
CA GLU A 65 -4.91 -12.68 -21.78
C GLU A 65 -4.53 -11.32 -21.17
N ASP A 66 -3.23 -11.05 -21.05
CA ASP A 66 -2.74 -9.76 -20.59
C ASP A 66 -3.04 -8.68 -21.64
N GLU A 67 -4.03 -7.84 -21.36
CA GLU A 67 -4.31 -6.67 -22.20
C GLU A 67 -3.70 -5.40 -21.59
N PRO A 68 -3.20 -4.47 -22.43
CA PRO A 68 -2.73 -3.19 -21.93
C PRO A 68 -3.82 -2.43 -21.17
N TYR A 69 -3.49 -1.94 -19.97
CA TYR A 69 -4.40 -1.17 -19.16
C TYR A 69 -4.87 0.10 -19.89
N LYS A 70 -6.17 0.32 -19.93
CA LYS A 70 -6.78 1.48 -20.60
C LYS A 70 -7.03 2.60 -19.58
N ILE A 71 -6.25 3.68 -19.69
CA ILE A 71 -6.40 4.85 -18.82
C ILE A 71 -7.86 5.36 -18.87
N PRO A 72 -8.54 5.51 -17.71
CA PRO A 72 -9.92 6.00 -17.67
C PRO A 72 -10.05 7.40 -18.29
N LYS A 73 -11.04 7.60 -19.14
CA LYS A 73 -11.38 8.93 -19.67
C LYS A 73 -11.98 9.79 -18.56
N MET A 74 -11.24 10.79 -18.12
CA MET A 74 -11.66 11.77 -17.09
C MET A 74 -10.85 13.07 -17.23
N ILE A 75 -11.23 14.08 -16.46
CA ILE A 75 -10.43 15.33 -16.38
C ILE A 75 -9.32 15.10 -15.35
N TYR A 76 -8.09 15.19 -15.81
CA TYR A 76 -6.89 15.10 -14.98
C TYR A 76 -6.39 16.48 -14.57
N ARG A 77 -5.70 16.55 -13.43
CA ARG A 77 -5.05 17.77 -12.91
C ARG A 77 -3.65 17.96 -13.43
N THR A 78 -3.06 16.85 -13.86
CA THR A 78 -1.70 16.77 -14.42
C THR A 78 -1.75 16.14 -15.79
N LYS A 79 -0.64 16.16 -16.51
CA LYS A 79 -0.46 15.35 -17.71
C LYS A 79 -0.36 13.88 -17.28
N VAL A 80 -1.20 13.01 -17.83
CA VAL A 80 -1.20 11.57 -17.58
C VAL A 80 -0.89 10.86 -18.89
N GLU A 81 0.14 10.04 -18.88
CA GLU A 81 0.63 9.28 -20.03
C GLU A 81 0.82 7.81 -19.68
N SER A 82 0.82 6.97 -20.70
CA SER A 82 1.23 5.58 -20.62
C SER A 82 2.46 5.38 -21.49
N LYS A 83 3.51 4.79 -20.92
CA LYS A 83 4.75 4.45 -21.63
C LYS A 83 5.13 3.01 -21.33
N ASP A 84 5.71 2.33 -22.29
CA ASP A 84 6.34 1.05 -22.07
C ASP A 84 7.77 1.29 -21.57
N MET A 85 8.05 0.86 -20.34
CA MET A 85 9.35 0.98 -19.70
C MET A 85 9.67 -0.32 -18.95
N PHE A 86 10.88 -0.85 -19.17
CA PHE A 86 11.35 -2.05 -18.49
C PHE A 86 10.41 -3.26 -18.69
N GLU A 87 9.90 -3.43 -19.91
CA GLU A 87 8.96 -4.50 -20.29
C GLU A 87 7.62 -4.44 -19.52
N CYS A 88 7.27 -3.24 -19.02
CA CYS A 88 6.08 -2.99 -18.26
C CYS A 88 5.39 -1.71 -18.72
N GLN A 89 4.07 -1.72 -18.80
CA GLN A 89 3.28 -0.51 -18.98
C GLN A 89 3.37 0.37 -17.73
N MET A 90 3.86 1.60 -17.90
CA MET A 90 4.03 2.58 -16.83
C MET A 90 3.03 3.71 -16.99
N LEU A 91 2.21 3.97 -15.99
CA LEU A 91 1.42 5.20 -15.94
C LEU A 91 2.25 6.32 -15.30
N LEU A 92 2.33 7.44 -15.98
CA LEU A 92 3.12 8.60 -15.59
C LEU A 92 2.18 9.77 -15.33
N PHE A 93 2.30 10.38 -14.15
CA PHE A 93 1.54 11.56 -13.78
C PHE A 93 2.51 12.71 -13.54
N ASN A 94 2.24 13.87 -14.22
CA ASN A 94 3.05 15.07 -14.11
C ASN A 94 4.53 14.84 -14.48
N GLU A 95 4.81 14.07 -15.52
CA GLU A 95 6.16 13.91 -16.04
C GLU A 95 6.60 15.21 -16.75
N VAL A 96 7.26 16.07 -16.00
CA VAL A 96 7.76 17.37 -16.43
C VAL A 96 9.20 17.56 -15.95
N GLU A 97 10.01 18.33 -16.69
CA GLU A 97 11.44 18.50 -16.35
C GLU A 97 11.65 19.14 -14.97
N ASP A 98 10.73 20.01 -14.55
CA ASP A 98 10.79 20.76 -13.32
C ASP A 98 10.08 20.09 -12.14
N CYS A 99 9.68 18.81 -12.26
CA CYS A 99 9.19 18.08 -11.08
C CYS A 99 10.30 17.99 -10.03
N GLU A 100 9.94 18.24 -8.78
CA GLU A 100 10.90 18.34 -7.68
C GLU A 100 11.20 16.99 -7.02
N ARG A 101 10.30 16.01 -7.17
CA ARG A 101 10.33 14.71 -6.50
C ARG A 101 9.86 13.61 -7.43
N LEU A 102 10.28 12.39 -7.13
CA LEU A 102 9.89 11.19 -7.86
C LEU A 102 9.14 10.27 -6.90
N VAL A 103 7.99 9.78 -7.33
CA VAL A 103 7.17 8.86 -6.54
C VAL A 103 6.97 7.57 -7.32
N ILE A 104 7.32 6.43 -6.74
CA ILE A 104 6.89 5.12 -7.22
C ILE A 104 5.63 4.76 -6.44
N TYR A 105 4.52 4.57 -7.16
CA TYR A 105 3.27 4.16 -6.57
C TYR A 105 2.93 2.73 -6.98
N LEU A 106 2.96 1.81 -6.02
CA LEU A 106 2.61 0.41 -6.21
C LEU A 106 1.15 0.21 -5.78
N HIS A 107 0.29 -0.17 -6.73
CA HIS A 107 -1.14 -0.24 -6.48
C HIS A 107 -1.55 -1.50 -5.71
N GLY A 108 -2.65 -1.41 -4.97
CA GLY A 108 -3.31 -2.54 -4.34
C GLY A 108 -4.14 -3.37 -5.31
N GLY A 109 -4.66 -4.49 -4.82
CA GLY A 109 -5.48 -5.41 -5.59
C GLY A 109 -5.21 -6.87 -5.29
N ALA A 110 -4.64 -7.17 -4.12
CA ALA A 110 -4.30 -8.53 -3.67
C ALA A 110 -3.40 -9.29 -4.65
N TYR A 111 -2.57 -8.55 -5.42
CA TYR A 111 -1.68 -9.07 -6.48
C TYR A 111 -2.38 -9.78 -7.65
N VAL A 112 -3.71 -9.75 -7.70
CA VAL A 112 -4.52 -10.41 -8.75
C VAL A 112 -5.42 -9.43 -9.50
N ASN A 113 -5.62 -8.23 -8.97
CA ASN A 113 -6.47 -7.22 -9.60
C ASN A 113 -5.64 -6.02 -10.04
N GLU A 114 -5.97 -5.48 -11.20
CA GLU A 114 -5.32 -4.30 -11.76
C GLU A 114 -5.57 -3.02 -10.96
N ILE A 115 -4.77 -2.00 -11.26
CA ILE A 115 -4.97 -0.64 -10.80
C ILE A 115 -6.38 -0.15 -11.15
N ARG A 116 -7.03 0.56 -10.23
CA ARG A 116 -8.41 1.04 -10.36
C ARG A 116 -8.49 2.55 -10.39
N ARG A 117 -9.63 3.05 -10.86
CA ARG A 117 -9.91 4.49 -10.94
C ARG A 117 -9.63 5.28 -9.65
N PRO A 118 -9.89 4.81 -8.43
CA PRO A 118 -9.51 5.51 -7.21
C PRO A 118 -8.00 5.78 -7.11
N HIS A 119 -7.15 4.77 -7.44
CA HIS A 119 -5.69 4.91 -7.44
C HIS A 119 -5.24 5.99 -8.46
N ILE A 120 -5.81 5.96 -9.68
CA ILE A 120 -5.52 6.96 -10.71
C ILE A 120 -5.84 8.37 -10.23
N ILE A 121 -7.02 8.57 -9.59
CA ILE A 121 -7.42 9.86 -9.04
C ILE A 121 -6.49 10.29 -7.91
N PHE A 122 -6.07 9.34 -7.07
CA PHE A 122 -5.14 9.60 -5.97
C PHE A 122 -3.77 10.04 -6.50
N CYS A 123 -3.18 9.29 -7.43
CA CYS A 123 -1.88 9.61 -8.05
C CYS A 123 -1.90 11.00 -8.74
N ASP A 124 -2.95 11.30 -9.52
CA ASP A 124 -3.10 12.60 -10.19
C ASP A 124 -3.20 13.76 -9.18
N LYS A 125 -3.95 13.57 -8.08
CA LYS A 125 -4.04 14.58 -7.02
C LYS A 125 -2.72 14.78 -6.30
N LEU A 126 -2.05 13.68 -5.95
CA LEU A 126 -0.75 13.70 -5.27
C LEU A 126 0.29 14.41 -6.12
N ALA A 127 0.48 13.95 -7.37
CA ALA A 127 1.42 14.52 -8.31
C ALA A 127 1.29 16.05 -8.41
N LYS A 128 0.04 16.55 -8.50
CA LYS A 128 -0.23 17.99 -8.55
C LYS A 128 0.10 18.72 -7.25
N LYS A 129 -0.21 18.11 -6.10
CA LYS A 129 -0.06 18.77 -4.80
C LYS A 129 1.39 18.93 -4.36
N VAL A 130 2.24 17.95 -4.70
CA VAL A 130 3.65 17.92 -4.27
C VAL A 130 4.64 18.20 -5.40
N ASN A 131 4.16 18.61 -6.57
CA ASN A 131 4.97 18.80 -7.78
C ASN A 131 5.91 17.60 -8.06
N ALA A 132 5.38 16.38 -7.99
CA ALA A 132 6.13 15.15 -8.22
C ALA A 132 5.77 14.53 -9.58
N CYS A 133 6.77 13.86 -10.20
CA CYS A 133 6.52 12.82 -11.17
C CYS A 133 6.12 11.54 -10.44
N VAL A 134 4.90 11.01 -10.71
CA VAL A 134 4.46 9.73 -10.14
C VAL A 134 4.55 8.65 -11.22
N PHE A 135 5.26 7.58 -10.91
CA PHE A 135 5.43 6.38 -11.72
C PHE A 135 4.61 5.26 -11.09
N ALA A 136 3.57 4.81 -11.81
CA ALA A 136 2.72 3.71 -11.35
C ALA A 136 2.81 2.55 -12.37
N PRO A 137 3.66 1.54 -12.10
CA PRO A 137 3.76 0.37 -12.96
C PRO A 137 2.46 -0.43 -12.94
N ILE A 138 2.03 -0.87 -14.12
CA ILE A 138 1.02 -1.92 -14.28
C ILE A 138 1.75 -3.25 -14.20
N TYR A 139 2.20 -3.58 -12.99
CA TYR A 139 3.05 -4.74 -12.76
C TYR A 139 2.31 -6.06 -13.02
N PRO A 140 3.03 -7.12 -13.46
CA PRO A 140 2.47 -8.44 -13.71
C PRO A 140 1.74 -9.00 -12.49
N LEU A 141 0.61 -9.68 -12.70
CA LEU A 141 -0.28 -10.13 -11.64
C LEU A 141 -0.38 -11.66 -11.58
N ALA A 142 -0.59 -12.18 -10.38
CA ALA A 142 -0.95 -13.58 -10.19
C ALA A 142 -2.32 -13.88 -10.82
N PRO A 143 -2.58 -15.13 -11.25
CA PRO A 143 -1.71 -16.31 -11.12
C PRO A 143 -0.70 -16.50 -12.25
N ASN A 144 -0.77 -15.73 -13.35
CA ASN A 144 0.08 -15.92 -14.52
C ASN A 144 1.53 -15.49 -14.27
N HIS A 145 1.73 -14.62 -13.26
CA HIS A 145 3.01 -14.08 -12.84
C HIS A 145 3.19 -14.18 -11.33
N THR A 146 4.44 -14.07 -10.88
CA THR A 146 4.80 -14.10 -9.47
C THR A 146 5.50 -12.80 -9.04
N TYR A 147 5.93 -12.73 -7.81
CA TYR A 147 6.67 -11.58 -7.27
C TYR A 147 7.96 -11.28 -8.07
N GLU A 148 8.59 -12.27 -8.68
CA GLU A 148 9.92 -12.17 -9.31
C GLU A 148 9.95 -11.12 -10.44
N GLU A 149 9.02 -11.22 -11.39
CA GLU A 149 8.95 -10.29 -12.52
C GLU A 149 8.69 -8.86 -12.05
N THR A 150 7.84 -8.70 -11.04
CA THR A 150 7.56 -7.38 -10.47
C THR A 150 8.79 -6.79 -9.79
N TYR A 151 9.56 -7.59 -9.06
CA TYR A 151 10.82 -7.12 -8.45
C TYR A 151 11.82 -6.66 -9.49
N GLU A 152 11.98 -7.38 -10.60
CA GLU A 152 12.86 -6.96 -11.70
C GLU A 152 12.44 -5.61 -12.31
N ILE A 153 11.14 -5.41 -12.53
CA ILE A 153 10.60 -4.17 -13.06
C ILE A 153 10.82 -3.01 -12.09
N VAL A 154 10.48 -3.20 -10.82
CA VAL A 154 10.58 -2.15 -9.80
C VAL A 154 12.04 -1.80 -9.52
N GLU A 155 12.96 -2.78 -9.52
CA GLU A 155 14.40 -2.53 -9.37
C GLU A 155 14.94 -1.71 -10.56
N LYS A 156 14.64 -2.11 -11.81
CA LYS A 156 15.05 -1.36 -13.01
C LYS A 156 14.51 0.08 -12.97
N LEU A 157 13.25 0.25 -12.58
CA LEU A 157 12.66 1.58 -12.40
C LEU A 157 13.39 2.38 -11.32
N TYR A 158 13.60 1.79 -10.15
CA TYR A 158 14.26 2.46 -9.03
C TYR A 158 15.67 2.92 -9.38
N MET A 159 16.47 2.03 -9.99
CA MET A 159 17.83 2.35 -10.45
C MET A 159 17.84 3.47 -11.48
N HIS A 160 16.90 3.47 -12.43
CA HIS A 160 16.75 4.56 -13.39
C HIS A 160 16.42 5.90 -12.71
N LEU A 161 15.54 5.89 -11.70
CA LEU A 161 15.15 7.10 -10.99
C LEU A 161 16.29 7.66 -10.11
N LEU A 162 17.16 6.81 -9.59
CA LEU A 162 18.36 7.26 -8.86
C LEU A 162 19.28 8.14 -9.72
N GLU A 163 19.38 7.89 -11.03
CA GLU A 163 20.18 8.69 -11.96
C GLU A 163 19.65 10.12 -12.11
N MET A 164 18.37 10.36 -11.81
CA MET A 164 17.76 11.68 -11.87
C MET A 164 18.18 12.62 -10.74
N ASN A 165 18.86 12.12 -9.70
CA ASN A 165 19.34 12.89 -8.55
C ASN A 165 18.25 13.76 -7.86
N LYS A 166 17.02 13.23 -7.78
CA LYS A 166 15.89 13.83 -7.08
C LYS A 166 15.44 12.93 -5.92
N PRO A 167 14.82 13.50 -4.89
CA PRO A 167 14.24 12.69 -3.81
C PRO A 167 13.26 11.65 -4.36
N ILE A 168 13.41 10.39 -3.95
CA ILE A 168 12.53 9.28 -4.33
C ILE A 168 11.67 8.89 -3.13
N ILE A 169 10.38 8.81 -3.35
CA ILE A 169 9.40 8.29 -2.39
C ILE A 169 8.85 6.98 -2.96
N ILE A 170 8.82 5.93 -2.15
CA ILE A 170 8.09 4.71 -2.50
C ILE A 170 6.82 4.69 -1.66
N MET A 171 5.70 4.44 -2.32
CA MET A 171 4.42 4.31 -1.65
C MET A 171 3.51 3.30 -2.34
N GLY A 172 2.57 2.76 -1.59
CA GLY A 172 1.58 1.85 -2.13
C GLY A 172 0.46 1.58 -1.15
N ASP A 173 -0.59 0.96 -1.65
CA ASP A 173 -1.76 0.59 -0.86
C ASP A 173 -1.98 -0.92 -0.87
N SER A 174 -2.48 -1.49 0.23
CA SER A 174 -2.81 -2.92 0.34
C SER A 174 -1.64 -3.83 -0.07
N ALA A 175 -1.82 -4.70 -1.05
CA ALA A 175 -0.77 -5.51 -1.67
C ALA A 175 0.41 -4.64 -2.14
N GLY A 176 0.13 -3.52 -2.81
CA GLY A 176 1.19 -2.58 -3.21
C GLY A 176 1.91 -1.92 -2.02
N GLY A 177 1.22 -1.75 -0.88
CA GLY A 177 1.83 -1.32 0.37
C GLY A 177 2.77 -2.39 0.95
N GLY A 178 2.35 -3.66 0.95
CA GLY A 178 3.20 -4.79 1.30
C GLY A 178 4.43 -4.91 0.40
N LEU A 179 4.22 -4.83 -0.92
CA LEU A 179 5.31 -4.83 -1.90
C LEU A 179 6.28 -3.65 -1.71
N SER A 180 5.76 -2.45 -1.36
CA SER A 180 6.60 -1.27 -1.09
C SER A 180 7.52 -1.49 0.12
N ALA A 181 6.99 -2.08 1.20
CA ALA A 181 7.77 -2.42 2.40
C ALA A 181 8.81 -3.50 2.09
N ALA A 182 8.39 -4.58 1.44
CA ALA A 182 9.24 -5.70 1.05
C ALA A 182 10.36 -5.26 0.08
N PHE A 183 10.05 -4.37 -0.85
CA PHE A 183 11.06 -3.83 -1.76
C PHE A 183 12.08 -2.92 -1.05
N ALA A 184 11.67 -2.15 -0.04
CA ALA A 184 12.61 -1.38 0.79
C ALA A 184 13.55 -2.30 1.58
N GLU A 185 13.07 -3.43 2.11
CA GLU A 185 13.91 -4.47 2.72
C GLU A 185 14.88 -5.10 1.69
N TYR A 186 14.38 -5.38 0.48
CA TYR A 186 15.21 -5.89 -0.61
C TYR A 186 16.35 -4.92 -0.98
N LEU A 187 16.10 -3.62 -1.03
CA LEU A 187 17.14 -2.61 -1.22
C LEU A 187 18.15 -2.65 -0.09
N ALA A 188 17.71 -2.82 1.16
CA ALA A 188 18.59 -2.93 2.32
C ALA A 188 19.48 -4.19 2.28
N VAL A 189 18.91 -5.33 1.86
CA VAL A 189 19.66 -6.60 1.70
C VAL A 189 20.72 -6.48 0.59
N LYS A 190 20.39 -5.77 -0.50
CA LYS A 190 21.33 -5.51 -1.61
C LYS A 190 22.31 -4.37 -1.36
N ASP A 191 22.26 -3.72 -0.21
CA ASP A 191 23.05 -2.54 0.13
C ASP A 191 22.90 -1.40 -0.89
N LEU A 192 21.68 -1.27 -1.44
CA LEU A 192 21.28 -0.19 -2.35
C LEU A 192 20.75 1.02 -1.57
N PRO A 193 20.84 2.24 -2.16
CA PRO A 193 20.28 3.44 -1.54
C PRO A 193 18.81 3.26 -1.19
N GLN A 194 18.40 3.75 -0.01
CA GLN A 194 17.01 3.74 0.41
C GLN A 194 16.27 4.97 -0.15
N PRO A 195 14.94 4.90 -0.35
CA PRO A 195 14.13 6.07 -0.67
C PRO A 195 14.14 7.06 0.50
N GLU A 196 13.82 8.32 0.24
CA GLU A 196 13.71 9.36 1.27
C GLU A 196 12.58 9.07 2.26
N ASN A 197 11.44 8.60 1.74
CA ASN A 197 10.27 8.23 2.53
C ASN A 197 9.63 6.95 1.98
N LEU A 198 9.11 6.14 2.90
CA LEU A 198 8.27 4.99 2.62
C LEU A 198 6.86 5.27 3.17
N ILE A 199 5.85 5.31 2.32
CA ILE A 199 4.47 5.64 2.70
C ILE A 199 3.55 4.45 2.39
N LEU A 200 3.02 3.82 3.42
CA LEU A 200 2.30 2.56 3.35
C LEU A 200 0.83 2.77 3.74
N ILE A 201 -0.09 2.54 2.80
CA ILE A 201 -1.52 2.69 3.02
C ILE A 201 -2.13 1.30 3.19
N SER A 202 -2.61 0.99 4.40
CA SER A 202 -3.17 -0.33 4.73
C SER A 202 -2.32 -1.49 4.18
N PRO A 203 -0.99 -1.54 4.46
CA PRO A 203 -0.09 -2.48 3.80
C PRO A 203 -0.40 -3.93 4.19
N TRP A 204 -0.49 -4.81 3.18
CA TRP A 204 -0.59 -6.25 3.42
C TRP A 204 0.80 -6.84 3.65
N VAL A 205 1.21 -6.87 4.92
CA VAL A 205 2.59 -7.21 5.34
C VAL A 205 2.81 -8.68 5.67
N ASP A 206 1.76 -9.48 5.72
CA ASP A 206 1.78 -10.94 5.92
C ASP A 206 0.79 -11.64 4.99
N ILE A 207 1.27 -12.23 3.89
CA ILE A 207 0.41 -12.97 2.96
C ILE A 207 -0.03 -14.33 3.52
N THR A 208 0.59 -14.81 4.59
CA THR A 208 0.16 -16.06 5.25
C THR A 208 -1.11 -15.88 6.06
N MET A 209 -1.51 -14.64 6.31
CA MET A 209 -2.64 -14.30 7.14
C MET A 209 -2.58 -15.05 8.47
N SER A 210 -1.46 -14.91 9.21
CA SER A 210 -1.20 -15.64 10.46
C SER A 210 -1.51 -14.84 11.72
N GLY A 211 -2.00 -13.60 11.59
CA GLY A 211 -2.34 -12.72 12.70
C GLY A 211 -3.56 -13.17 13.52
N ASP A 212 -3.81 -12.48 14.64
CA ASP A 212 -4.99 -12.66 15.50
C ASP A 212 -6.12 -11.72 15.03
N TYR A 213 -6.93 -12.21 14.10
CA TYR A 213 -7.99 -11.44 13.44
C TYR A 213 -9.34 -11.47 14.18
N ASP A 214 -9.51 -12.30 15.20
CA ASP A 214 -10.76 -12.41 15.97
C ASP A 214 -11.15 -11.10 16.70
N LYS A 215 -10.21 -10.18 16.79
CA LYS A 215 -10.39 -8.86 17.43
C LYS A 215 -10.82 -7.75 16.48
N VAL A 216 -10.84 -8.02 15.18
CA VAL A 216 -11.33 -7.06 14.19
C VAL A 216 -12.84 -7.19 14.13
N GLU A 217 -13.55 -6.11 14.48
CA GLU A 217 -15.01 -6.14 14.61
C GLU A 217 -15.69 -6.34 13.25
N TYR A 218 -15.09 -5.79 12.18
CA TYR A 218 -15.70 -5.77 10.87
C TYR A 218 -14.69 -5.42 9.76
N ASP A 219 -14.80 -6.08 8.62
CA ASP A 219 -14.14 -5.69 7.36
C ASP A 219 -15.11 -5.94 6.19
N PRO A 220 -15.53 -4.90 5.44
CA PRO A 220 -16.44 -5.07 4.30
C PRO A 220 -15.77 -5.57 3.02
N MET A 221 -14.44 -5.78 3.00
CA MET A 221 -13.68 -6.02 1.78
C MET A 221 -12.84 -7.29 1.79
N LEU A 222 -12.23 -7.61 2.92
CA LEU A 222 -11.20 -8.63 3.03
C LEU A 222 -11.64 -9.76 3.96
N GLY A 223 -11.18 -10.97 3.64
CA GLY A 223 -11.28 -12.14 4.50
C GLY A 223 -9.98 -12.92 4.51
N VAL A 224 -9.84 -13.80 5.49
CA VAL A 224 -8.57 -14.49 5.80
C VAL A 224 -8.24 -15.57 4.77
N ASP A 225 -9.20 -16.47 4.52
CA ASP A 225 -8.91 -17.70 3.78
C ASP A 225 -8.72 -17.43 2.29
N GLY A 226 -9.52 -16.54 1.72
CA GLY A 226 -9.36 -16.12 0.34
C GLY A 226 -8.07 -15.35 0.12
N ALA A 227 -7.79 -14.34 0.98
CA ALA A 227 -6.54 -13.57 0.89
C ALA A 227 -5.31 -14.48 0.95
N ARG A 228 -5.30 -15.49 1.84
CA ARG A 228 -4.20 -16.46 1.94
C ARG A 228 -3.96 -17.22 0.62
N GLU A 229 -5.00 -17.66 -0.08
CA GLU A 229 -4.85 -18.34 -1.37
C GLU A 229 -4.31 -17.40 -2.46
N LEU A 230 -4.77 -16.13 -2.48
CA LEU A 230 -4.25 -15.12 -3.41
C LEU A 230 -2.76 -14.83 -3.14
N GLY A 231 -2.39 -14.68 -1.86
CA GLY A 231 -0.99 -14.47 -1.46
C GLY A 231 -0.07 -15.63 -1.84
N LYS A 232 -0.54 -16.88 -1.68
CA LYS A 232 0.22 -18.07 -2.13
C LYS A 232 0.45 -18.05 -3.63
N SER A 233 -0.56 -17.68 -4.41
CA SER A 233 -0.42 -17.58 -5.87
C SER A 233 0.62 -16.54 -6.28
N TRP A 234 0.69 -15.40 -5.56
CA TRP A 234 1.70 -14.38 -5.77
C TRP A 234 3.11 -14.85 -5.38
N ALA A 235 3.24 -15.57 -4.28
CA ALA A 235 4.52 -16.09 -3.82
C ALA A 235 5.11 -17.15 -4.77
N GLY A 236 4.26 -17.87 -5.54
CA GLY A 236 4.72 -18.99 -6.36
C GLY A 236 5.35 -20.10 -5.51
N ASP A 237 6.58 -20.46 -5.80
CA ASP A 237 7.33 -21.50 -5.07
C ASP A 237 8.10 -20.94 -3.85
N LEU A 238 8.07 -19.61 -3.61
CA LEU A 238 8.73 -19.00 -2.47
C LEU A 238 7.97 -19.32 -1.17
N ASP A 239 8.71 -19.45 -0.06
CA ASP A 239 8.08 -19.53 1.26
C ASP A 239 7.21 -18.29 1.50
N PRO A 240 5.91 -18.44 1.75
CA PRO A 240 5.03 -17.30 2.01
C PRO A 240 5.47 -16.40 3.18
N LYS A 241 6.39 -16.86 4.03
CA LYS A 241 7.04 -16.06 5.09
C LYS A 241 8.34 -15.40 4.67
N ASP A 242 8.81 -15.60 3.44
CA ASP A 242 9.95 -14.82 2.95
C ASP A 242 9.61 -13.32 2.91
N TYR A 243 10.55 -12.50 3.35
CA TYR A 243 10.34 -11.05 3.44
C TYR A 243 9.93 -10.40 2.12
N LYS A 244 10.30 -10.99 0.99
CA LYS A 244 9.94 -10.45 -0.34
C LYS A 244 8.44 -10.45 -0.60
N VAL A 245 7.69 -11.30 0.09
CA VAL A 245 6.23 -11.39 -0.05
C VAL A 245 5.50 -11.11 1.27
N SER A 246 6.20 -11.23 2.39
CA SER A 246 5.68 -10.97 3.75
C SER A 246 6.71 -10.16 4.57
N PRO A 247 6.81 -8.84 4.37
CA PRO A 247 7.81 -8.00 5.03
C PRO A 247 7.71 -8.00 6.57
N LEU A 248 6.59 -8.44 7.13
CA LEU A 248 6.47 -8.64 8.57
C LEU A 248 7.55 -9.58 9.13
N PHE A 249 8.06 -10.52 8.35
CA PHE A 249 9.05 -11.50 8.80
C PHE A 249 10.51 -11.12 8.48
N GLY A 250 10.75 -10.06 7.70
CA GLY A 250 12.10 -9.62 7.30
C GLY A 250 12.83 -8.76 8.33
N GLU A 251 13.94 -8.16 7.95
CA GLU A 251 14.74 -7.25 8.79
C GLU A 251 14.46 -5.80 8.42
N VAL A 252 14.03 -5.00 9.40
CA VAL A 252 13.50 -3.64 9.16
C VAL A 252 14.43 -2.52 9.66
N ASP A 253 15.55 -2.83 10.27
CA ASP A 253 16.45 -1.87 10.95
C ASP A 253 17.06 -0.82 10.02
N LYS A 254 17.14 -1.12 8.72
CA LYS A 254 17.66 -0.22 7.68
C LYS A 254 16.59 0.48 6.85
N LEU A 255 15.31 0.29 7.18
CA LEU A 255 14.24 0.95 6.44
C LEU A 255 14.27 2.48 6.64
N PRO A 256 13.88 3.27 5.62
CA PRO A 256 13.86 4.72 5.69
C PRO A 256 12.77 5.22 6.63
N LYS A 257 12.62 6.52 6.76
CA LYS A 257 11.46 7.12 7.43
C LYS A 257 10.17 6.54 6.84
N THR A 258 9.37 5.89 7.69
CA THR A 258 8.22 5.09 7.27
C THR A 258 6.94 5.63 7.92
N THR A 259 5.96 5.94 7.08
CA THR A 259 4.62 6.36 7.54
C THR A 259 3.57 5.33 7.12
N LEU A 260 2.80 4.84 8.09
CA LEU A 260 1.74 3.88 7.87
C LEU A 260 0.37 4.54 8.09
N PHE A 261 -0.59 4.20 7.23
CA PHE A 261 -2.01 4.52 7.40
C PHE A 261 -2.80 3.23 7.48
N THR A 262 -3.78 3.15 8.38
CA THR A 262 -4.65 1.99 8.55
C THR A 262 -6.02 2.40 9.06
N GLY A 263 -7.06 1.65 8.72
CA GLY A 263 -8.37 1.75 9.34
C GLY A 263 -8.56 0.70 10.44
N THR A 264 -9.53 0.88 11.33
CA THR A 264 -9.85 -0.17 12.30
C THR A 264 -10.89 -1.17 11.78
N HIS A 265 -11.57 -0.87 10.67
CA HIS A 265 -12.45 -1.78 9.94
C HIS A 265 -11.70 -2.45 8.77
N GLU A 266 -10.52 -3.02 9.07
CA GLU A 266 -9.78 -3.86 8.12
C GLU A 266 -9.12 -5.05 8.84
N ILE A 267 -9.28 -6.24 8.24
CA ILE A 267 -8.84 -7.51 8.85
C ILE A 267 -7.33 -7.51 9.12
N ILE A 268 -6.53 -6.86 8.28
CA ILE A 268 -5.06 -6.80 8.41
C ILE A 268 -4.56 -5.73 9.39
N TYR A 269 -5.45 -5.01 10.09
CA TYR A 269 -5.07 -4.02 11.11
C TYR A 269 -4.10 -4.56 12.17
N PRO A 270 -4.27 -5.77 12.74
CA PRO A 270 -3.33 -6.32 13.72
C PRO A 270 -1.91 -6.47 13.17
N ASP A 271 -1.77 -6.93 11.93
CA ASP A 271 -0.47 -7.13 11.27
C ASP A 271 0.24 -5.81 11.01
N ILE A 272 -0.52 -4.77 10.62
CA ILE A 272 0.01 -3.42 10.41
C ILE A 272 0.53 -2.84 11.73
N VAL A 273 -0.20 -3.04 12.82
CA VAL A 273 0.23 -2.60 14.16
C VAL A 273 1.47 -3.38 14.61
N GLU A 274 1.55 -4.68 14.33
CA GLU A 274 2.73 -5.50 14.63
C GLU A 274 3.93 -5.03 13.83
N PHE A 275 3.77 -4.79 12.53
CA PHE A 275 4.83 -4.25 11.68
C PHE A 275 5.32 -2.88 12.15
N TYR A 276 4.41 -1.96 12.50
CA TYR A 276 4.77 -0.67 13.11
C TYR A 276 5.59 -0.83 14.39
N ASN A 277 5.17 -1.73 15.28
CA ASN A 277 5.91 -1.99 16.52
C ASN A 277 7.31 -2.53 16.23
N LYS A 278 7.42 -3.45 15.26
CA LYS A 278 8.70 -3.99 14.80
C LYS A 278 9.63 -2.88 14.27
N LEU A 279 9.12 -1.96 13.45
CA LEU A 279 9.87 -0.78 13.00
C LEU A 279 10.40 0.04 14.19
N LYS A 280 9.52 0.36 15.14
CA LYS A 280 9.90 1.14 16.33
C LYS A 280 10.91 0.43 17.21
N ASP A 281 10.78 -0.88 17.38
CA ASP A 281 11.70 -1.68 18.18
C ASP A 281 13.09 -1.80 17.56
N ASN A 282 13.17 -1.69 16.24
CA ASN A 282 14.42 -1.67 15.50
C ASN A 282 14.99 -0.25 15.25
N GLY A 283 14.36 0.78 15.84
CA GLY A 283 14.91 2.15 15.82
C GLY A 283 14.55 2.97 14.59
N VAL A 284 13.69 2.45 13.71
CA VAL A 284 13.22 3.17 12.51
C VAL A 284 12.38 4.38 12.92
N ASP A 285 12.55 5.50 12.22
CA ASP A 285 11.66 6.66 12.36
C ASP A 285 10.31 6.32 11.69
N ALA A 286 9.40 5.78 12.48
CA ALA A 286 8.09 5.35 12.00
C ALA A 286 6.94 6.08 12.69
N GLU A 287 5.88 6.34 11.91
CA GLU A 287 4.61 6.95 12.33
C GLU A 287 3.44 6.07 11.90
N LEU A 288 2.45 5.87 12.77
CA LEU A 288 1.22 5.15 12.47
C LEU A 288 0.02 6.09 12.55
N ASN A 289 -0.72 6.19 11.45
CA ASN A 289 -1.95 6.98 11.33
C ASN A 289 -3.15 6.04 11.29
N VAL A 290 -3.99 6.10 12.31
CA VAL A 290 -5.14 5.21 12.48
C VAL A 290 -6.44 5.97 12.22
N GLY A 291 -7.20 5.55 11.22
CA GLY A 291 -8.57 5.98 10.97
C GLY A 291 -9.55 5.13 11.80
N GLU A 292 -10.18 5.71 12.84
CA GLU A 292 -11.16 4.97 13.63
C GLU A 292 -12.42 4.70 12.80
N GLU A 293 -12.89 3.45 12.81
CA GLU A 293 -14.00 2.94 12.00
C GLU A 293 -13.76 3.07 10.47
N MET A 294 -12.53 3.43 10.00
CA MET A 294 -12.24 3.51 8.57
C MET A 294 -11.98 2.12 7.99
N THR A 295 -12.44 1.94 6.75
CA THR A 295 -12.27 0.72 5.97
C THR A 295 -10.89 0.64 5.33
N HIS A 296 -10.55 -0.53 4.83
CA HIS A 296 -9.32 -0.81 4.10
C HIS A 296 -9.03 0.23 3.01
N VAL A 297 -7.79 0.73 2.96
CA VAL A 297 -7.26 1.74 2.02
C VAL A 297 -8.06 3.05 1.96
N TYR A 298 -8.71 3.47 3.07
CA TYR A 298 -9.54 4.67 3.09
C TYR A 298 -8.85 5.94 2.54
N PRO A 299 -7.52 6.15 2.67
CA PRO A 299 -6.86 7.34 2.13
C PRO A 299 -6.98 7.48 0.61
N VAL A 300 -7.19 6.38 -0.11
CA VAL A 300 -7.27 6.35 -1.58
C VAL A 300 -8.66 6.74 -2.10
N TYR A 301 -9.70 6.69 -1.28
CA TYR A 301 -11.07 6.99 -1.73
C TYR A 301 -11.29 8.48 -2.01
N PRO A 302 -11.70 8.87 -3.23
CA PRO A 302 -11.63 10.28 -3.66
C PRO A 302 -12.67 11.21 -3.03
N LEU A 303 -13.75 10.68 -2.45
CA LEU A 303 -14.91 11.46 -1.99
C LEU A 303 -15.07 11.50 -0.47
N VAL A 304 -14.25 10.76 0.26
CA VAL A 304 -14.33 10.61 1.70
C VAL A 304 -13.58 11.78 2.38
N PRO A 305 -14.16 12.48 3.36
CA PRO A 305 -13.49 13.57 4.07
C PRO A 305 -12.19 13.14 4.73
N GLU A 306 -12.19 11.98 5.40
CA GLU A 306 -11.03 11.41 6.09
C GLU A 306 -9.88 11.11 5.13
N SER A 307 -10.19 10.74 3.89
CA SER A 307 -9.19 10.57 2.81
C SER A 307 -8.52 11.89 2.43
N LYS A 308 -9.24 13.03 2.55
CA LYS A 308 -8.65 14.34 2.28
C LYS A 308 -7.66 14.73 3.37
N GLU A 309 -7.97 14.41 4.62
CA GLU A 309 -7.07 14.64 5.76
C GLU A 309 -5.82 13.77 5.62
N ALA A 310 -6.01 12.48 5.33
CA ALA A 310 -4.89 11.56 5.09
C ALA A 310 -4.01 12.02 3.91
N LEU A 311 -4.61 12.40 2.77
CA LEU A 311 -3.86 12.94 1.64
C LEU A 311 -3.14 14.25 1.98
N GLN A 312 -3.73 15.12 2.79
CA GLN A 312 -3.07 16.35 3.23
C GLN A 312 -1.86 16.03 4.11
N HIS A 313 -1.98 15.06 5.01
CA HIS A 313 -0.86 14.61 5.84
C HIS A 313 0.25 13.94 5.00
N ILE A 314 -0.11 13.11 4.01
CA ILE A 314 0.86 12.57 3.03
C ILE A 314 1.62 13.68 2.31
N VAL A 315 0.92 14.73 1.89
CA VAL A 315 1.53 15.90 1.24
C VAL A 315 2.53 16.58 2.18
N GLU A 316 2.18 16.79 3.44
CA GLU A 316 3.06 17.40 4.45
C GLU A 316 4.32 16.53 4.69
N ILE A 317 4.18 15.20 4.73
CA ILE A 317 5.32 14.29 4.87
C ILE A 317 6.28 14.40 3.68
N ILE A 318 5.73 14.50 2.47
CA ILE A 318 6.54 14.56 1.23
C ILE A 318 7.21 15.93 1.06
N LEU A 319 6.59 16.99 1.54
CA LEU A 319 7.13 18.35 1.41
C LEU A 319 8.14 18.70 2.51
N GLY A 320 8.12 18.02 3.65
CA GLY A 320 9.01 18.18 4.80
C GLY A 320 8.45 19.16 5.79
#